data_54a47eeead4a562bd09a59d83b95d1e0
#
_entry.id   54a47eeead4a562bd09a59d83b95d1e0
#
_cell.length_a   1.000
_cell.length_b   1.000
_cell.length_c   1.000
_cell.angle_alpha   90.00
_cell.angle_beta   90.00
_cell.angle_gamma   90.00
#
_symmetry.space_group_name_H-M   'P 1'
#
loop_
_entity.id
_entity.type
_entity.pdbx_description
1 polymer ?
#
loop_
_entity_poly.entity_id
_entity_poly.type
_entity_poly.pdbx_seq_one_letter_code
_entity_poly.pdbx_strand_id
1 'polypeptide(L)'
;MIKRLLIAVVLLTVVVGGIVGFNMFRAQAIQGFFAGMQPPPVTVSVIEAEPMTWRPGVEAIGTASAARGVDLAVETGGIVQSILFSANDRVVADQNLMQIRDDVERADLAAANATLELSRSELERARALQERGVSAANTVETAEASSTEARSQVVRLTAIMDQKALDAPFHGVIGIPSVEVGQYVEPGTVFASLQDLDTMRVDFSIPEQQVRLVRIGMPVTVTSEAGGASFTGNITGIEPKIDPNSRLVTIRADVDNPGGGLNPGQFLRVRVELPEETGVMALPQTVLSSNLYGDSVYVVRDGEAEGAMTVEQVFVKVGRRSLDLVEIAEGVAPGDRVVSAGQNRLSGGSPVVIDNTVTPTITQQ
;
A
#
# COMPACT_ATOMS: atom_id res chain seq x y z
N MET A 1 -8.97 43.18 91.33
CA MET A 1 -8.39 42.53 90.14
C MET A 1 -9.35 41.56 89.43
N ILE A 2 -10.12 40.72 90.12
CA ILE A 2 -11.04 39.72 89.62
C ILE A 2 -12.14 40.27 88.69
N LYS A 3 -12.75 41.47 89.02
CA LYS A 3 -13.76 42.10 88.18
C LYS A 3 -13.23 42.50 86.78
N ARG A 4 -11.99 42.95 86.67
CA ARG A 4 -11.37 43.32 85.39
C ARG A 4 -11.06 42.11 84.55
N LEU A 5 -10.68 40.99 85.17
CA LEU A 5 -10.45 39.70 84.49
C LEU A 5 -11.75 39.12 83.93
N LEU A 6 -12.86 39.19 84.73
CA LEU A 6 -14.18 38.75 84.30
C LEU A 6 -14.70 39.52 83.06
N ILE A 7 -14.53 40.88 83.08
CA ILE A 7 -14.90 41.72 81.94
C ILE A 7 -14.07 41.39 80.72
N ALA A 8 -12.76 41.13 80.84
CA ALA A 8 -11.89 40.76 79.73
C ALA A 8 -12.27 39.40 79.13
N VAL A 9 -12.62 38.38 79.92
CA VAL A 9 -13.08 37.10 79.51
C VAL A 9 -14.42 37.19 78.75
N VAL A 10 -15.38 37.98 79.29
CA VAL A 10 -16.67 38.18 78.60
C VAL A 10 -16.46 38.88 77.26
N LEU A 11 -15.60 39.86 77.18
CA LEU A 11 -15.30 40.61 75.97
C LEU A 11 -14.61 39.70 74.92
N LEU A 12 -13.68 38.85 75.36
CA LEU A 12 -13.02 37.83 74.52
C LEU A 12 -14.03 36.81 73.94
N THR A 13 -14.95 36.35 74.82
CA THR A 13 -15.99 35.37 74.38
C THR A 13 -16.95 35.99 73.37
N VAL A 14 -17.32 37.27 73.54
CA VAL A 14 -18.15 37.98 72.55
C VAL A 14 -17.43 38.18 71.23
N VAL A 15 -16.14 38.57 71.29
CA VAL A 15 -15.34 38.70 70.03
C VAL A 15 -15.15 37.41 69.36
N VAL A 16 -14.76 36.33 70.04
CA VAL A 16 -14.60 34.96 69.43
C VAL A 16 -15.91 34.48 68.96
N GLY A 17 -17.02 34.59 69.71
CA GLY A 17 -18.35 34.19 69.25
C GLY A 17 -18.83 34.96 68.01
N GLY A 18 -18.52 36.29 67.97
CA GLY A 18 -18.79 37.10 66.76
C GLY A 18 -18.00 36.68 65.54
N ILE A 19 -16.71 36.34 65.67
CA ILE A 19 -15.87 35.85 64.57
C ILE A 19 -16.35 34.48 64.07
N VAL A 20 -16.64 33.54 64.95
CA VAL A 20 -17.14 32.23 64.64
C VAL A 20 -18.51 32.32 63.97
N GLY A 21 -19.45 33.10 64.54
CA GLY A 21 -20.77 33.34 63.98
C GLY A 21 -20.72 34.00 62.60
N PHE A 22 -19.86 35.00 62.42
CA PHE A 22 -19.65 35.64 61.13
C PHE A 22 -19.04 34.65 60.07
N ASN A 23 -18.08 33.80 60.44
CA ASN A 23 -17.50 32.84 59.62
C ASN A 23 -18.52 31.74 59.20
N MET A 24 -19.36 31.25 60.10
CA MET A 24 -20.43 30.29 59.80
C MET A 24 -21.48 30.89 58.86
N PHE A 25 -21.91 32.16 59.17
CA PHE A 25 -22.87 32.85 58.29
C PHE A 25 -22.29 33.09 56.89
N ARG A 26 -21.02 33.50 56.79
CA ARG A 26 -20.31 33.67 55.51
C ARG A 26 -20.17 32.36 54.77
N ALA A 27 -19.82 31.24 55.43
CA ALA A 27 -19.72 29.93 54.83
C ALA A 27 -21.07 29.44 54.27
N GLN A 28 -22.17 29.63 55.05
CA GLN A 28 -23.53 29.29 54.60
C GLN A 28 -24.01 30.18 53.43
N ALA A 29 -23.73 31.47 53.46
CA ALA A 29 -24.08 32.39 52.38
C ALA A 29 -23.31 32.08 51.08
N ILE A 30 -22.01 31.73 51.18
CA ILE A 30 -21.17 31.32 50.06
C ILE A 30 -21.67 29.97 49.48
N GLN A 31 -21.98 28.98 50.33
CA GLN A 31 -22.53 27.72 49.89
C GLN A 31 -23.89 27.88 49.20
N GLY A 32 -24.78 28.72 49.75
CA GLY A 32 -26.09 29.02 49.13
C GLY A 32 -25.97 29.76 47.80
N PHE A 33 -24.97 30.64 47.65
CA PHE A 33 -24.71 31.36 46.41
C PHE A 33 -24.18 30.41 45.28
N PHE A 34 -23.23 29.54 45.62
CA PHE A 34 -22.68 28.55 44.65
C PHE A 34 -23.63 27.41 44.36
N ALA A 35 -24.50 27.00 45.31
CA ALA A 35 -25.52 25.97 45.05
C ALA A 35 -26.60 26.41 44.04
N GLY A 36 -26.80 27.72 43.85
CA GLY A 36 -27.71 28.28 42.85
C GLY A 36 -27.08 28.52 41.47
N MET A 37 -25.76 28.46 41.34
CA MET A 37 -25.05 28.61 40.08
C MET A 37 -24.91 27.27 39.36
N GLN A 38 -25.98 26.82 38.72
CA GLN A 38 -25.81 25.73 37.73
C GLN A 38 -25.07 26.28 36.51
N PRO A 39 -23.96 25.67 36.09
CA PRO A 39 -23.31 26.09 34.88
C PRO A 39 -24.29 25.96 33.68
N PRO A 40 -24.28 26.91 32.75
CA PRO A 40 -25.16 26.83 31.58
C PRO A 40 -24.96 25.51 30.86
N PRO A 41 -26.02 24.88 30.38
CA PRO A 41 -25.90 23.61 29.69
C PRO A 41 -25.05 23.78 28.41
N VAL A 42 -24.16 22.83 28.17
CA VAL A 42 -23.29 22.80 26.99
C VAL A 42 -24.04 22.09 25.87
N THR A 43 -24.10 22.71 24.69
CA THR A 43 -24.64 22.07 23.49
C THR A 43 -23.66 21.03 22.95
N VAL A 44 -24.14 19.80 22.74
CA VAL A 44 -23.34 18.68 22.26
C VAL A 44 -24.09 17.95 21.16
N SER A 45 -23.34 17.36 20.22
CA SER A 45 -23.89 16.37 19.29
C SER A 45 -23.62 14.97 19.83
N VAL A 46 -24.57 14.07 19.66
CA VAL A 46 -24.47 12.70 20.15
C VAL A 46 -24.68 11.71 19.01
N ILE A 47 -24.06 10.55 19.15
CA ILE A 47 -24.26 9.39 18.30
C ILE A 47 -24.68 8.22 19.21
N GLU A 48 -25.62 7.41 18.76
CA GLU A 48 -26.00 6.20 19.46
C GLU A 48 -24.99 5.10 19.18
N ALA A 49 -24.52 4.45 20.21
CA ALA A 49 -23.56 3.38 20.12
C ALA A 49 -24.29 2.08 19.74
N GLU A 50 -24.25 1.71 18.49
CA GLU A 50 -24.85 0.49 17.97
C GLU A 50 -23.78 -0.46 17.43
N PRO A 51 -23.91 -1.78 17.65
CA PRO A 51 -23.08 -2.77 16.99
C PRO A 51 -23.27 -2.71 15.49
N MET A 52 -22.19 -2.61 14.75
CA MET A 52 -22.23 -2.50 13.30
C MET A 52 -21.37 -3.58 12.61
N THR A 53 -21.56 -3.74 11.31
CA THR A 53 -20.66 -4.51 10.49
C THR A 53 -19.44 -3.65 10.19
N TRP A 54 -18.28 -4.14 10.54
CA TRP A 54 -17.01 -3.42 10.38
C TRP A 54 -16.09 -4.13 9.39
N ARG A 55 -15.44 -3.35 8.54
CA ARG A 55 -14.42 -3.81 7.61
C ARG A 55 -13.06 -3.31 8.08
N PRO A 56 -12.38 -4.08 8.92
CA PRO A 56 -11.02 -3.70 9.32
C PRO A 56 -10.08 -3.74 8.12
N GLY A 57 -9.01 -2.99 8.17
CA GLY A 57 -8.00 -3.00 7.12
C GLY A 57 -6.60 -2.81 7.71
N VAL A 58 -5.60 -3.28 7.00
CA VAL A 58 -4.20 -2.99 7.28
C VAL A 58 -3.73 -1.95 6.29
N GLU A 59 -3.34 -0.79 6.77
CA GLU A 59 -2.84 0.31 5.95
C GLU A 59 -1.32 0.29 5.90
N ALA A 60 -0.77 0.52 4.70
CA ALA A 60 0.65 0.58 4.45
C ALA A 60 0.95 1.55 3.31
N ILE A 61 2.23 1.89 3.15
CA ILE A 61 2.73 2.62 1.98
C ILE A 61 3.49 1.61 1.13
N GLY A 62 3.22 1.62 -0.17
CA GLY A 62 3.87 0.76 -1.14
C GLY A 62 4.46 1.53 -2.31
N THR A 63 5.21 0.83 -3.13
CA THR A 63 5.76 1.34 -4.38
C THR A 63 5.28 0.46 -5.53
N ALA A 64 4.77 1.10 -6.58
CA ALA A 64 4.38 0.43 -7.80
C ALA A 64 5.60 0.09 -8.64
N SER A 65 5.59 -1.06 -9.26
CA SER A 65 6.51 -1.48 -10.31
C SER A 65 5.73 -2.19 -11.43
N ALA A 66 6.26 -2.22 -12.62
CA ALA A 66 5.63 -3.02 -13.68
C ALA A 66 5.65 -4.51 -13.31
N ALA A 67 4.64 -5.27 -13.72
CA ALA A 67 4.63 -6.72 -13.52
C ALA A 67 5.84 -7.39 -14.19
N ARG A 68 6.20 -6.90 -15.36
CA ARG A 68 7.43 -7.24 -16.11
C ARG A 68 8.08 -5.95 -16.57
N GLY A 69 9.30 -5.71 -16.17
CA GLY A 69 10.09 -4.56 -16.59
C GLY A 69 11.53 -4.98 -16.81
N VAL A 70 12.13 -4.56 -17.92
CA VAL A 70 13.51 -4.87 -18.25
C VAL A 70 14.14 -3.71 -19.00
N ASP A 71 15.43 -3.51 -18.76
CA ASP A 71 16.28 -2.67 -19.59
C ASP A 71 16.84 -3.50 -20.71
N LEU A 72 16.41 -3.21 -21.94
CA LEU A 72 16.82 -3.92 -23.14
C LEU A 72 18.24 -3.55 -23.49
N ALA A 73 19.13 -4.53 -23.48
CA ALA A 73 20.54 -4.34 -23.76
C ALA A 73 20.97 -5.10 -25.01
N VAL A 74 21.98 -4.58 -25.69
CA VAL A 74 22.59 -5.16 -26.88
C VAL A 74 23.38 -6.41 -26.50
N GLU A 75 23.17 -7.53 -27.17
CA GLU A 75 23.90 -8.78 -26.92
C GLU A 75 25.29 -8.80 -27.62
N THR A 76 25.36 -8.20 -28.80
CA THR A 76 26.60 -8.19 -29.62
C THR A 76 26.91 -6.80 -30.13
N GLY A 77 28.19 -6.43 -30.19
CA GLY A 77 28.61 -5.09 -30.62
C GLY A 77 28.42 -4.86 -32.12
N GLY A 78 28.28 -3.59 -32.49
CA GLY A 78 28.18 -3.18 -33.88
C GLY A 78 27.61 -1.77 -34.06
N ILE A 79 27.34 -1.39 -35.30
CA ILE A 79 26.74 -0.09 -35.63
C ILE A 79 25.24 -0.25 -35.73
N VAL A 80 24.46 0.61 -35.04
CA VAL A 80 23.01 0.64 -35.15
C VAL A 80 22.63 0.99 -36.58
N GLN A 81 21.92 0.09 -37.25
CA GLN A 81 21.45 0.24 -38.61
C GLN A 81 20.11 0.96 -38.66
N SER A 82 19.17 0.55 -37.81
CA SER A 82 17.84 1.13 -37.73
C SER A 82 17.25 0.94 -36.34
N ILE A 83 16.39 1.88 -35.93
CA ILE A 83 15.53 1.80 -34.75
C ILE A 83 14.11 1.80 -35.28
N LEU A 84 13.31 0.79 -34.89
CA LEU A 84 12.01 0.48 -35.47
C LEU A 84 10.86 0.79 -34.53
N PHE A 85 11.08 1.59 -33.48
CA PHE A 85 10.09 2.05 -32.54
C PHE A 85 10.28 3.53 -32.24
N SER A 86 9.23 4.17 -31.73
CA SER A 86 9.24 5.50 -31.16
C SER A 86 9.02 5.44 -29.64
N ALA A 87 9.41 6.49 -28.92
CA ALA A 87 9.18 6.58 -27.49
C ALA A 87 7.69 6.42 -27.13
N ASN A 88 7.41 5.60 -26.12
CA ASN A 88 6.08 5.26 -25.63
C ASN A 88 5.22 4.42 -26.60
N ASP A 89 5.79 3.82 -27.64
CA ASP A 89 5.07 2.88 -28.47
C ASP A 89 4.67 1.63 -27.67
N ARG A 90 3.48 1.09 -27.96
CA ARG A 90 3.11 -0.26 -27.52
C ARG A 90 3.69 -1.28 -28.50
N VAL A 91 4.46 -2.22 -27.97
CA VAL A 91 5.10 -3.29 -28.74
C VAL A 91 4.53 -4.64 -28.33
N VAL A 92 4.58 -5.60 -29.23
CA VAL A 92 4.19 -7.00 -28.97
C VAL A 92 5.42 -7.88 -28.82
N ALA A 93 5.27 -9.04 -28.20
CA ALA A 93 6.37 -10.01 -28.10
C ALA A 93 6.92 -10.37 -29.49
N ASP A 94 8.22 -10.59 -29.58
CA ASP A 94 8.96 -10.91 -30.80
C ASP A 94 8.91 -9.84 -31.91
N GLN A 95 8.46 -8.62 -31.57
CA GLN A 95 8.53 -7.47 -32.47
C GLN A 95 9.97 -6.97 -32.53
N ASN A 96 10.53 -6.85 -33.76
CA ASN A 96 11.86 -6.29 -33.94
C ASN A 96 11.88 -4.80 -33.58
N LEU A 97 12.76 -4.43 -32.66
CA LEU A 97 12.91 -3.10 -32.12
C LEU A 97 14.12 -2.34 -32.69
N MET A 98 15.22 -3.03 -32.88
CA MET A 98 16.44 -2.43 -33.38
C MET A 98 17.25 -3.44 -34.18
N GLN A 99 17.85 -2.97 -35.26
CA GLN A 99 18.74 -3.78 -36.07
C GLN A 99 20.18 -3.23 -35.98
N ILE A 100 21.10 -4.08 -35.62
CA ILE A 100 22.54 -3.84 -35.76
C ILE A 100 22.97 -4.28 -37.15
N ARG A 101 23.92 -3.58 -37.75
CA ARG A 101 24.46 -3.89 -39.07
C ARG A 101 24.98 -5.32 -39.10
N ASP A 102 24.50 -6.10 -40.07
CA ASP A 102 24.72 -7.55 -40.19
C ASP A 102 25.24 -7.98 -41.59
N ASP A 103 25.74 -7.01 -42.38
CA ASP A 103 26.15 -7.29 -43.77
C ASP A 103 27.22 -8.38 -43.85
N VAL A 104 28.17 -8.42 -42.91
CA VAL A 104 29.26 -9.40 -42.86
C VAL A 104 28.71 -10.77 -42.47
N GLU A 105 27.91 -10.83 -41.41
CA GLU A 105 27.30 -12.05 -40.87
C GLU A 105 26.38 -12.69 -41.93
N ARG A 106 25.65 -11.88 -42.69
CA ARG A 106 24.81 -12.30 -43.78
C ARG A 106 25.60 -12.91 -44.93
N ALA A 107 26.75 -12.31 -45.28
CA ALA A 107 27.65 -12.88 -46.31
C ALA A 107 28.25 -14.20 -45.84
N ASP A 108 28.68 -14.28 -44.58
CA ASP A 108 29.25 -15.49 -44.00
C ASP A 108 28.19 -16.63 -43.94
N LEU A 109 26.98 -16.32 -43.57
CA LEU A 109 25.88 -17.29 -43.57
C LEU A 109 25.55 -17.80 -44.98
N ALA A 110 25.59 -16.91 -45.97
CA ALA A 110 25.38 -17.29 -47.37
C ALA A 110 26.49 -18.24 -47.86
N ALA A 111 27.75 -17.98 -47.51
CA ALA A 111 28.88 -18.87 -47.85
C ALA A 111 28.75 -20.26 -47.15
N ALA A 112 28.35 -20.26 -45.86
CA ALA A 112 28.15 -21.50 -45.12
C ALA A 112 26.99 -22.34 -45.68
N ASN A 113 25.90 -21.70 -46.11
CA ASN A 113 24.79 -22.38 -46.78
C ASN A 113 25.24 -23.04 -48.10
N ALA A 114 26.05 -22.36 -48.92
CA ALA A 114 26.59 -22.94 -50.14
C ALA A 114 27.47 -24.18 -49.84
N THR A 115 28.29 -24.13 -48.78
CA THR A 115 29.09 -25.26 -48.33
C THR A 115 28.23 -26.44 -47.86
N LEU A 116 27.14 -26.16 -47.12
CA LEU A 116 26.19 -27.17 -46.67
C LEU A 116 25.50 -27.86 -47.87
N GLU A 117 25.09 -27.11 -48.87
CA GLU A 117 24.48 -27.68 -50.09
C GLU A 117 25.46 -28.56 -50.84
N LEU A 118 26.74 -28.16 -50.97
CA LEU A 118 27.77 -29.00 -51.57
C LEU A 118 27.95 -30.32 -50.81
N SER A 119 28.11 -30.24 -49.47
CA SER A 119 28.35 -31.41 -48.62
C SER A 119 27.13 -32.35 -48.59
N ARG A 120 25.92 -31.84 -48.67
CA ARG A 120 24.69 -32.66 -48.84
C ARG A 120 24.67 -33.39 -50.15
N SER A 121 25.01 -32.73 -51.27
CA SER A 121 25.07 -33.37 -52.60
C SER A 121 26.13 -34.46 -52.65
N GLU A 122 27.28 -34.24 -51.97
CA GLU A 122 28.34 -35.24 -51.84
C GLU A 122 27.88 -36.46 -51.03
N LEU A 123 27.18 -36.25 -49.91
CA LEU A 123 26.61 -37.29 -49.09
C LEU A 123 25.57 -38.12 -49.84
N GLU A 124 24.67 -37.47 -50.54
CA GLU A 124 23.67 -38.15 -51.38
C GLU A 124 24.33 -39.03 -52.50
N ARG A 125 25.39 -38.46 -53.12
CA ARG A 125 26.16 -39.17 -54.09
C ARG A 125 26.88 -40.42 -53.53
N ALA A 126 27.52 -40.24 -52.34
CA ALA A 126 28.20 -41.28 -51.61
C ALA A 126 27.21 -42.42 -51.22
N ARG A 127 26.04 -42.08 -50.76
CA ARG A 127 24.98 -43.06 -50.43
C ARG A 127 24.47 -43.79 -51.62
N ALA A 128 24.22 -43.12 -52.77
CA ALA A 128 23.79 -43.72 -54.00
C ALA A 128 24.85 -44.66 -54.58
N LEU A 129 26.13 -44.38 -54.43
CA LEU A 129 27.22 -45.30 -54.87
C LEU A 129 27.37 -46.49 -53.92
N GLN A 130 27.16 -46.32 -52.62
CA GLN A 130 27.16 -47.43 -51.66
C GLN A 130 26.02 -48.43 -51.92
N GLU A 131 24.81 -47.94 -52.19
CA GLU A 131 23.65 -48.75 -52.54
C GLU A 131 23.91 -49.59 -53.81
N ARG A 132 24.72 -49.08 -54.72
CA ARG A 132 25.15 -49.80 -55.93
C ARG A 132 26.34 -50.71 -55.69
N GLY A 133 26.86 -50.83 -54.47
CA GLY A 133 27.99 -51.67 -54.12
C GLY A 133 29.36 -51.16 -54.61
N VAL A 134 29.50 -49.90 -55.03
CA VAL A 134 30.70 -49.32 -55.67
C VAL A 134 31.48 -48.42 -54.72
N SER A 135 30.99 -48.15 -53.50
CA SER A 135 31.67 -47.24 -52.48
C SER A 135 31.93 -47.98 -51.18
N ALA A 136 33.05 -47.68 -50.53
CA ALA A 136 33.37 -48.18 -49.21
C ALA A 136 32.52 -47.50 -48.13
N ALA A 137 32.17 -48.19 -47.05
CA ALA A 137 31.36 -47.63 -45.94
C ALA A 137 31.97 -46.39 -45.31
N ASN A 138 33.30 -46.31 -45.22
CA ASN A 138 34.03 -45.15 -44.68
C ASN A 138 33.85 -43.89 -45.54
N THR A 139 33.55 -43.98 -46.82
CA THR A 139 33.30 -42.85 -47.71
C THR A 139 31.97 -42.15 -47.36
N VAL A 140 30.95 -42.92 -47.05
CA VAL A 140 29.64 -42.41 -46.63
C VAL A 140 29.77 -41.79 -45.23
N GLU A 141 30.44 -42.44 -44.29
CA GLU A 141 30.68 -41.93 -42.93
C GLU A 141 31.45 -40.61 -42.98
N THR A 142 32.48 -40.48 -43.83
CA THR A 142 33.22 -39.21 -44.00
C THR A 142 32.33 -38.12 -44.60
N ALA A 143 31.52 -38.41 -45.60
CA ALA A 143 30.60 -37.44 -46.20
C ALA A 143 29.47 -37.02 -45.21
N GLU A 144 29.02 -37.94 -44.38
CA GLU A 144 28.04 -37.68 -43.33
C GLU A 144 28.60 -36.76 -42.23
N ALA A 145 29.84 -37.01 -41.79
CA ALA A 145 30.56 -36.14 -40.87
C ALA A 145 30.73 -34.72 -41.42
N SER A 146 31.18 -34.60 -42.70
CA SER A 146 31.33 -33.30 -43.36
C SER A 146 30.02 -32.53 -43.52
N SER A 147 28.90 -33.21 -43.86
CA SER A 147 27.59 -32.59 -43.95
C SER A 147 27.09 -32.10 -42.56
N THR A 148 27.36 -32.90 -41.52
CA THR A 148 27.01 -32.54 -40.14
C THR A 148 27.81 -31.32 -39.66
N GLU A 149 29.12 -31.27 -39.98
CA GLU A 149 29.97 -30.10 -39.67
C GLU A 149 29.49 -28.83 -40.38
N ALA A 150 29.21 -28.90 -41.69
CA ALA A 150 28.69 -27.80 -42.47
C ALA A 150 27.34 -27.27 -41.92
N ARG A 151 26.44 -28.20 -41.51
CA ARG A 151 25.19 -27.85 -40.87
C ARG A 151 25.38 -27.15 -39.56
N SER A 152 26.29 -27.64 -38.73
CA SER A 152 26.62 -26.98 -37.42
C SER A 152 27.16 -25.58 -37.62
N GLN A 153 27.93 -25.34 -38.67
CA GLN A 153 28.43 -24.03 -39.05
C GLN A 153 27.29 -23.05 -39.41
N VAL A 154 26.31 -23.51 -40.20
CA VAL A 154 25.12 -22.71 -40.56
C VAL A 154 24.33 -22.36 -39.30
N VAL A 155 24.08 -23.32 -38.40
CA VAL A 155 23.36 -23.06 -37.13
C VAL A 155 24.09 -22.01 -36.28
N ARG A 156 25.42 -22.11 -36.20
CA ARG A 156 26.22 -21.13 -35.45
C ARG A 156 26.12 -19.73 -36.04
N LEU A 157 26.23 -19.57 -37.35
CA LEU A 157 26.17 -18.26 -38.03
C LEU A 157 24.77 -17.67 -38.01
N THR A 158 23.71 -18.51 -38.06
CA THR A 158 22.34 -18.07 -37.87
C THR A 158 22.17 -17.49 -36.48
N ALA A 159 22.61 -18.17 -35.42
CA ALA A 159 22.53 -17.65 -34.06
C ALA A 159 23.28 -16.31 -33.86
N ILE A 160 24.44 -16.12 -34.53
CA ILE A 160 25.17 -14.86 -34.52
C ILE A 160 24.38 -13.76 -35.24
N MET A 161 23.71 -14.09 -36.34
CA MET A 161 22.89 -13.15 -37.09
C MET A 161 21.64 -12.76 -36.29
N ASP A 162 21.00 -13.71 -35.60
CA ASP A 162 19.82 -13.50 -34.80
C ASP A 162 20.12 -12.51 -33.63
N GLN A 163 21.34 -12.54 -33.07
CA GLN A 163 21.79 -11.59 -32.07
C GLN A 163 21.93 -10.13 -32.56
N LYS A 164 21.90 -9.90 -33.87
CA LYS A 164 21.94 -8.56 -34.47
C LYS A 164 20.54 -7.93 -34.57
N ALA A 165 19.48 -8.74 -34.53
CA ALA A 165 18.11 -8.29 -34.44
C ALA A 165 17.69 -8.29 -32.96
N LEU A 166 17.27 -7.15 -32.46
CA LEU A 166 16.87 -7.02 -31.06
C LEU A 166 15.35 -6.94 -31.00
N ASP A 167 14.74 -8.00 -30.50
CA ASP A 167 13.30 -8.19 -30.45
C ASP A 167 12.76 -7.95 -29.03
N ALA A 168 11.49 -7.58 -28.92
CA ALA A 168 10.80 -7.41 -27.66
C ALA A 168 10.55 -8.77 -26.96
N PRO A 169 11.04 -8.99 -25.72
CA PRO A 169 10.86 -10.28 -25.03
C PRO A 169 9.42 -10.52 -24.56
N PHE A 170 8.61 -9.47 -24.45
CA PHE A 170 7.19 -9.51 -24.09
C PHE A 170 6.49 -8.25 -24.60
N HIS A 171 5.16 -8.26 -24.56
CA HIS A 171 4.35 -7.06 -24.89
C HIS A 171 4.47 -5.99 -23.79
N GLY A 172 4.42 -4.73 -24.18
CA GLY A 172 4.51 -3.63 -23.22
C GLY A 172 4.65 -2.28 -23.88
N VAL A 173 5.01 -1.30 -23.08
CA VAL A 173 5.33 0.06 -23.52
C VAL A 173 6.85 0.23 -23.48
N ILE A 174 7.42 0.62 -24.62
CA ILE A 174 8.85 0.85 -24.75
C ILE A 174 9.18 2.31 -24.38
N GLY A 175 10.27 2.50 -23.67
CA GLY A 175 10.75 3.81 -23.25
C GLY A 175 11.39 4.64 -24.38
N ILE A 176 12.11 5.66 -23.99
CA ILE A 176 12.84 6.52 -24.92
C ILE A 176 14.11 5.80 -25.38
N PRO A 177 14.40 5.72 -26.69
CA PRO A 177 15.63 5.14 -27.17
C PRO A 177 16.84 5.97 -26.66
N SER A 178 17.84 5.28 -26.10
CA SER A 178 19.06 5.88 -25.55
C SER A 178 20.27 5.80 -26.52
N VAL A 179 20.03 5.27 -27.73
CA VAL A 179 21.02 5.15 -28.79
C VAL A 179 20.50 5.74 -30.09
N GLU A 180 21.39 6.05 -31.03
CA GLU A 180 21.04 6.66 -32.31
C GLU A 180 21.50 5.80 -33.49
N VAL A 181 20.81 5.96 -34.63
CA VAL A 181 21.19 5.31 -35.89
C VAL A 181 22.59 5.79 -36.32
N GLY A 182 23.45 4.85 -36.64
CA GLY A 182 24.85 5.10 -36.98
C GLY A 182 25.82 5.08 -35.79
N GLN A 183 25.30 5.03 -34.53
CA GLN A 183 26.11 4.90 -33.32
C GLN A 183 26.70 3.48 -33.24
N TYR A 184 27.95 3.39 -32.78
CA TYR A 184 28.55 2.12 -32.39
C TYR A 184 28.13 1.78 -30.95
N VAL A 185 27.67 0.55 -30.73
CA VAL A 185 27.24 0.02 -29.43
C VAL A 185 28.07 -1.22 -29.07
N GLU A 186 28.33 -1.38 -27.77
CA GLU A 186 29.04 -2.52 -27.20
C GLU A 186 28.05 -3.49 -26.55
N PRO A 187 28.41 -4.78 -26.37
CA PRO A 187 27.59 -5.74 -25.62
C PRO A 187 27.29 -5.19 -24.22
N GLY A 188 26.01 -5.29 -23.80
CA GLY A 188 25.54 -4.74 -22.52
C GLY A 188 25.09 -3.27 -22.57
N THR A 189 25.24 -2.56 -23.70
CA THR A 189 24.68 -1.20 -23.86
C THR A 189 23.17 -1.27 -23.82
N VAL A 190 22.55 -0.58 -22.85
CA VAL A 190 21.08 -0.43 -22.76
C VAL A 190 20.63 0.53 -23.85
N PHE A 191 19.65 0.13 -24.66
CA PHE A 191 19.10 0.96 -25.74
C PHE A 191 17.66 1.47 -25.47
N ALA A 192 16.88 0.79 -24.63
CA ALA A 192 15.57 1.23 -24.20
C ALA A 192 15.12 0.44 -22.94
N SER A 193 14.15 0.93 -22.23
CA SER A 193 13.40 0.16 -21.22
C SER A 193 12.10 -0.37 -21.81
N LEU A 194 11.67 -1.56 -21.42
CA LEU A 194 10.38 -2.16 -21.79
C LEU A 194 9.61 -2.47 -20.51
N GLN A 195 8.37 -1.97 -20.40
CA GLN A 195 7.53 -2.11 -19.22
C GLN A 195 6.15 -2.63 -19.59
N ASP A 196 5.72 -3.70 -18.94
CA ASP A 196 4.34 -4.19 -19.01
C ASP A 196 3.52 -3.39 -17.97
N LEU A 197 2.72 -2.45 -18.45
CA LEU A 197 1.94 -1.54 -17.63
C LEU A 197 0.48 -1.98 -17.44
N ASP A 198 0.05 -3.07 -18.03
CA ASP A 198 -1.33 -3.54 -17.96
C ASP A 198 -1.66 -4.10 -16.56
N THR A 199 -0.65 -4.73 -15.92
CA THR A 199 -0.70 -5.14 -14.52
C THR A 199 0.48 -4.53 -13.79
N MET A 200 0.22 -3.95 -12.62
CA MET A 200 1.25 -3.38 -11.76
C MET A 200 1.49 -4.28 -10.55
N ARG A 201 2.72 -4.37 -10.18
CA ARG A 201 3.15 -5.01 -8.94
C ARG A 201 3.36 -3.95 -7.89
N VAL A 202 2.71 -4.10 -6.75
CA VAL A 202 2.84 -3.17 -5.62
C VAL A 202 3.50 -3.89 -4.47
N ASP A 203 4.70 -3.46 -4.11
CA ASP A 203 5.44 -3.96 -2.96
C ASP A 203 5.23 -2.98 -1.80
N PHE A 204 4.75 -3.49 -0.66
CA PHE A 204 4.51 -2.71 0.55
C PHE A 204 4.93 -3.50 1.79
N SER A 205 5.14 -2.81 2.90
CA SER A 205 5.65 -3.43 4.12
C SER A 205 4.72 -3.18 5.29
N ILE A 206 4.47 -4.21 6.09
CA ILE A 206 3.66 -4.15 7.30
C ILE A 206 4.45 -4.65 8.52
N PRO A 207 4.09 -4.20 9.75
CA PRO A 207 4.68 -4.72 10.97
C PRO A 207 4.45 -6.23 11.17
N GLU A 208 5.44 -6.90 11.74
CA GLU A 208 5.43 -8.36 12.05
C GLU A 208 4.14 -8.80 12.75
N GLN A 209 3.62 -7.97 13.69
CA GLN A 209 2.41 -8.30 14.44
C GLN A 209 1.14 -8.42 13.56
N GLN A 210 1.12 -7.69 12.43
CA GLN A 210 -0.03 -7.64 11.52
C GLN A 210 0.02 -8.74 10.44
N VAL A 211 1.18 -9.38 10.22
CA VAL A 211 1.33 -10.43 9.19
C VAL A 211 0.36 -11.59 9.40
N ARG A 212 0.03 -11.91 10.65
CA ARG A 212 -0.93 -12.98 10.97
C ARG A 212 -2.35 -12.72 10.43
N LEU A 213 -2.69 -11.47 10.19
CA LEU A 213 -4.01 -11.05 9.68
C LEU A 213 -4.08 -11.16 8.16
N VAL A 214 -2.94 -11.21 7.48
CA VAL A 214 -2.84 -11.13 6.02
C VAL A 214 -2.56 -12.51 5.43
N ARG A 215 -3.15 -12.81 4.28
CA ARG A 215 -2.95 -14.07 3.54
C ARG A 215 -2.86 -13.78 2.04
N ILE A 216 -2.17 -14.67 1.32
CA ILE A 216 -2.16 -14.66 -0.16
C ILE A 216 -3.60 -14.80 -0.66
N GLY A 217 -3.94 -14.02 -1.69
CA GLY A 217 -5.27 -13.94 -2.30
C GLY A 217 -6.22 -12.93 -1.66
N MET A 218 -5.84 -12.28 -0.53
CA MET A 218 -6.66 -11.21 0.03
C MET A 218 -6.70 -9.99 -0.89
N PRO A 219 -7.87 -9.33 -1.00
CA PRO A 219 -8.03 -8.12 -1.78
C PRO A 219 -7.27 -6.95 -1.17
N VAL A 220 -6.71 -6.13 -2.03
CA VAL A 220 -6.07 -4.87 -1.67
C VAL A 220 -6.67 -3.73 -2.47
N THR A 221 -6.84 -2.60 -1.83
CA THR A 221 -7.18 -1.33 -2.45
C THR A 221 -5.96 -0.42 -2.42
N VAL A 222 -5.61 0.11 -3.58
CA VAL A 222 -4.43 0.95 -3.75
C VAL A 222 -4.87 2.31 -4.22
N THR A 223 -4.45 3.37 -3.54
CA THR A 223 -4.82 4.75 -3.86
C THR A 223 -3.57 5.57 -4.17
N SER A 224 -3.62 6.29 -5.29
CA SER A 224 -2.58 7.23 -5.68
C SER A 224 -2.77 8.56 -4.95
N GLU A 225 -1.72 9.07 -4.30
CA GLU A 225 -1.78 10.40 -3.66
C GLU A 225 -1.93 11.55 -4.68
N ALA A 226 -1.47 11.35 -5.90
CA ALA A 226 -1.45 12.40 -6.92
C ALA A 226 -2.81 12.64 -7.61
N GLY A 227 -3.78 11.72 -7.50
CA GLY A 227 -5.02 11.85 -8.26
C GLY A 227 -6.26 11.26 -7.62
N GLY A 228 -6.18 10.69 -6.41
CA GLY A 228 -7.34 10.09 -5.73
C GLY A 228 -7.95 8.87 -6.43
N ALA A 229 -7.34 8.39 -7.53
CA ALA A 229 -7.79 7.19 -8.23
C ALA A 229 -7.49 5.95 -7.37
N SER A 230 -8.47 5.07 -7.26
CA SER A 230 -8.38 3.83 -6.50
C SER A 230 -8.33 2.65 -7.47
N PHE A 231 -7.43 1.72 -7.21
CA PHE A 231 -7.22 0.50 -7.98
C PHE A 231 -7.35 -0.69 -7.06
N THR A 232 -7.81 -1.81 -7.58
CA THR A 232 -7.98 -3.03 -6.81
C THR A 232 -7.04 -4.12 -7.32
N GLY A 233 -6.63 -4.98 -6.42
CA GLY A 233 -5.75 -6.11 -6.74
C GLY A 233 -5.80 -7.16 -5.65
N ASN A 234 -4.88 -8.12 -5.71
CA ASN A 234 -4.80 -9.21 -4.75
C ASN A 234 -3.36 -9.45 -4.31
N ILE A 235 -3.18 -9.88 -3.08
CA ILE A 235 -1.88 -10.29 -2.55
C ILE A 235 -1.44 -11.56 -3.25
N THR A 236 -0.25 -11.50 -3.87
CA THR A 236 0.38 -12.63 -4.59
C THR A 236 1.56 -13.23 -3.84
N GLY A 237 2.18 -12.47 -2.91
CA GLY A 237 3.32 -12.95 -2.16
C GLY A 237 3.49 -12.28 -0.80
N ILE A 238 4.01 -13.04 0.14
CA ILE A 238 4.42 -12.56 1.47
C ILE A 238 5.86 -13.04 1.68
N GLU A 239 6.78 -12.11 1.92
CA GLU A 239 8.18 -12.45 2.17
C GLU A 239 8.30 -13.26 3.48
N PRO A 240 8.86 -14.48 3.45
CA PRO A 240 8.97 -15.30 4.65
C PRO A 240 9.99 -14.77 5.67
N LYS A 241 10.87 -13.86 5.23
CA LYS A 241 11.91 -13.27 6.08
C LYS A 241 11.47 -11.91 6.60
N ILE A 242 11.53 -11.75 7.92
CA ILE A 242 11.32 -10.48 8.59
C ILE A 242 12.63 -9.69 8.55
N ASP A 243 12.58 -8.43 8.16
CA ASP A 243 13.76 -7.56 8.27
C ASP A 243 14.10 -7.31 9.75
N PRO A 244 15.31 -7.70 10.21
CA PRO A 244 15.66 -7.63 11.63
C PRO A 244 15.82 -6.19 12.16
N ASN A 245 16.05 -5.22 11.29
CA ASN A 245 16.29 -3.82 11.68
C ASN A 245 14.96 -3.05 11.79
N SER A 246 14.09 -3.20 10.78
CA SER A 246 12.82 -2.48 10.72
C SER A 246 11.66 -3.24 11.36
N ARG A 247 11.78 -4.57 11.55
CA ARG A 247 10.69 -5.47 11.99
C ARG A 247 9.48 -5.44 11.05
N LEU A 248 9.74 -5.17 9.78
CA LEU A 248 8.72 -5.17 8.74
C LEU A 248 8.82 -6.45 7.89
N VAL A 249 7.69 -6.82 7.30
CA VAL A 249 7.56 -7.90 6.33
C VAL A 249 7.06 -7.30 5.03
N THR A 250 7.75 -7.60 3.93
CA THR A 250 7.36 -7.16 2.60
C THR A 250 6.25 -8.05 2.05
N ILE A 251 5.23 -7.41 1.50
CA ILE A 251 4.09 -8.06 0.85
C ILE A 251 4.02 -7.55 -0.57
N ARG A 252 3.68 -8.43 -1.48
CA ARG A 252 3.48 -8.14 -2.90
C ARG A 252 2.04 -8.36 -3.28
N ALA A 253 1.49 -7.40 -3.99
CA ALA A 253 0.18 -7.51 -4.61
C ALA A 253 0.28 -7.22 -6.11
N ASP A 254 -0.52 -7.92 -6.90
CA ASP A 254 -0.73 -7.60 -8.30
C ASP A 254 -2.02 -6.79 -8.41
N VAL A 255 -1.95 -5.67 -9.11
CA VAL A 255 -3.00 -4.66 -9.22
C VAL A 255 -3.27 -4.39 -10.70
N ASP A 256 -4.52 -4.48 -11.11
CA ASP A 256 -4.91 -4.14 -12.47
C ASP A 256 -4.77 -2.64 -12.71
N ASN A 257 -4.23 -2.25 -13.85
CA ASN A 257 -3.96 -0.86 -14.21
C ASN A 257 -4.71 -0.45 -15.50
N PRO A 258 -6.04 -0.53 -15.53
CA PRO A 258 -6.80 -0.15 -16.71
C PRO A 258 -6.59 1.34 -17.02
N GLY A 259 -6.16 1.63 -18.25
CA GLY A 259 -5.92 3.01 -18.70
C GLY A 259 -4.59 3.62 -18.28
N GLY A 260 -3.68 2.87 -17.64
CA GLY A 260 -2.32 3.35 -17.33
C GLY A 260 -2.27 4.44 -16.26
N GLY A 261 -3.18 4.40 -15.28
CA GLY A 261 -3.26 5.39 -14.21
C GLY A 261 -2.14 5.25 -13.15
N LEU A 262 -1.50 4.08 -13.08
CA LEU A 262 -0.33 3.81 -12.23
C LEU A 262 0.94 3.79 -13.08
N ASN A 263 1.99 4.39 -12.54
CA ASN A 263 3.31 4.39 -13.16
C ASN A 263 4.34 3.66 -12.27
N PRO A 264 5.31 2.96 -12.87
CA PRO A 264 6.43 2.38 -12.12
C PRO A 264 7.19 3.46 -11.33
N GLY A 265 7.56 3.13 -10.09
CA GLY A 265 8.23 4.05 -9.16
C GLY A 265 7.29 4.95 -8.35
N GLN A 266 5.98 4.89 -8.58
CA GLN A 266 5.00 5.71 -7.86
C GLN A 266 4.78 5.18 -6.44
N PHE A 267 4.70 6.11 -5.46
CA PHE A 267 4.28 5.80 -4.10
C PHE A 267 2.76 5.74 -4.01
N LEU A 268 2.29 4.74 -3.29
CA LEU A 268 0.87 4.41 -3.20
C LEU A 268 0.50 4.14 -1.75
N ARG A 269 -0.70 4.54 -1.37
CA ARG A 269 -1.34 4.08 -0.14
C ARG A 269 -2.03 2.76 -0.43
N VAL A 270 -1.69 1.75 0.34
CA VAL A 270 -2.22 0.38 0.22
C VAL A 270 -3.07 0.08 1.43
N ARG A 271 -4.27 -0.43 1.19
CA ARG A 271 -5.16 -0.96 2.22
C ARG A 271 -5.44 -2.44 1.91
N VAL A 272 -5.04 -3.31 2.81
CA VAL A 272 -5.43 -4.72 2.75
C VAL A 272 -6.80 -4.86 3.39
N GLU A 273 -7.78 -5.35 2.64
CA GLU A 273 -9.13 -5.58 3.15
C GLU A 273 -9.18 -6.87 3.96
N LEU A 274 -9.49 -6.74 5.25
CA LEU A 274 -9.69 -7.90 6.12
C LEU A 274 -11.16 -8.35 6.05
N PRO A 275 -11.45 -9.61 6.45
CA PRO A 275 -12.82 -10.09 6.49
C PRO A 275 -13.74 -9.20 7.32
N GLU A 276 -15.00 -9.06 6.89
CA GLU A 276 -16.02 -8.33 7.62
C GLU A 276 -16.30 -9.00 8.97
N GLU A 277 -16.43 -8.17 9.99
CA GLU A 277 -16.78 -8.58 11.34
C GLU A 277 -18.12 -7.95 11.71
N THR A 278 -19.07 -8.76 12.17
CA THR A 278 -20.40 -8.28 12.60
C THR A 278 -20.44 -8.13 14.12
N GLY A 279 -21.25 -7.16 14.59
CA GLY A 279 -21.44 -6.97 16.03
C GLY A 279 -20.28 -6.22 16.71
N VAL A 280 -19.46 -5.52 15.97
CA VAL A 280 -18.37 -4.70 16.52
C VAL A 280 -18.91 -3.33 16.93
N MET A 281 -18.59 -2.91 18.16
CA MET A 281 -18.88 -1.55 18.61
C MET A 281 -17.81 -0.61 18.05
N ALA A 282 -18.11 0.04 16.92
CA ALA A 282 -17.21 1.00 16.28
C ALA A 282 -17.86 2.39 16.28
N LEU A 283 -17.10 3.39 16.73
CA LEU A 283 -17.52 4.78 16.81
C LEU A 283 -16.54 5.68 16.06
N PRO A 284 -16.96 6.87 15.62
CA PRO A 284 -16.03 7.85 15.04
C PRO A 284 -14.89 8.18 15.99
N GLN A 285 -13.68 8.33 15.49
CA GLN A 285 -12.51 8.68 16.32
C GLN A 285 -12.69 10.00 17.07
N THR A 286 -13.57 10.87 16.58
CA THR A 286 -13.91 12.15 17.21
C THR A 286 -14.56 12.02 18.59
N VAL A 287 -15.16 10.87 18.94
CA VAL A 287 -15.76 10.66 20.26
C VAL A 287 -14.72 10.49 21.37
N LEU A 288 -13.49 10.13 21.00
CA LEU A 288 -12.45 9.85 21.98
C LEU A 288 -11.85 11.14 22.57
N SER A 289 -11.70 11.12 23.88
CA SER A 289 -10.91 12.08 24.64
C SER A 289 -9.75 11.36 25.30
N SER A 290 -8.55 11.55 24.73
CA SER A 290 -7.32 10.93 25.24
C SER A 290 -6.61 11.87 26.21
N ASN A 291 -6.24 11.38 27.38
CA ASN A 291 -5.49 12.11 28.38
C ASN A 291 -4.43 11.22 29.05
N LEU A 292 -3.69 11.76 30.02
CA LEU A 292 -2.64 11.01 30.75
C LEU A 292 -3.16 9.79 31.53
N TYR A 293 -4.45 9.73 31.81
CA TYR A 293 -5.09 8.65 32.57
C TYR A 293 -5.70 7.56 31.67
N GLY A 294 -5.73 7.79 30.38
CA GLY A 294 -6.26 6.86 29.38
C GLY A 294 -7.26 7.49 28.42
N ASP A 295 -7.85 6.63 27.60
CA ASP A 295 -8.89 7.01 26.64
C ASP A 295 -10.27 6.96 27.31
N SER A 296 -11.08 7.98 27.05
CA SER A 296 -12.43 8.12 27.61
C SER A 296 -13.38 8.68 26.57
N VAL A 297 -14.66 8.43 26.78
CA VAL A 297 -15.76 9.03 26.03
C VAL A 297 -16.74 9.69 27.01
N TYR A 298 -17.53 10.63 26.52
CA TYR A 298 -18.61 11.20 27.29
C TYR A 298 -19.94 10.56 26.88
N VAL A 299 -20.63 9.92 27.83
CA VAL A 299 -21.93 9.30 27.63
C VAL A 299 -22.99 10.20 28.26
N VAL A 300 -24.06 10.50 27.50
CA VAL A 300 -25.18 11.28 28.01
C VAL A 300 -26.10 10.37 28.82
N ARG A 301 -26.36 10.78 30.05
CA ARG A 301 -27.30 10.13 31.00
C ARG A 301 -28.44 11.06 31.33
N ASP A 302 -29.58 10.52 31.65
CA ASP A 302 -30.70 11.30 32.16
C ASP A 302 -30.38 11.79 33.59
N GLY A 303 -30.57 13.06 33.81
CA GLY A 303 -30.27 13.71 35.10
C GLY A 303 -31.40 13.49 36.12
N GLU A 304 -31.18 13.93 37.38
CA GLU A 304 -32.15 13.78 38.47
C GLU A 304 -33.42 14.63 38.27
N ALA A 305 -33.37 15.74 37.54
CA ALA A 305 -34.53 16.61 37.25
C ALA A 305 -35.17 16.17 35.90
N GLU A 306 -36.49 16.25 35.83
CA GLU A 306 -37.25 15.87 34.62
C GLU A 306 -36.80 16.70 33.41
N GLY A 307 -36.25 16.01 32.39
CA GLY A 307 -35.71 16.63 31.19
C GLY A 307 -34.26 17.16 31.28
N ALA A 308 -33.61 17.03 32.43
CA ALA A 308 -32.20 17.37 32.56
C ALA A 308 -31.31 16.21 32.01
N MET A 309 -30.31 16.56 31.25
CA MET A 309 -29.30 15.60 30.77
C MET A 309 -27.93 16.00 31.29
N THR A 310 -27.15 15.02 31.71
CA THR A 310 -25.77 15.21 32.17
C THR A 310 -24.84 14.25 31.43
N VAL A 311 -23.56 14.57 31.38
CA VAL A 311 -22.55 13.68 30.80
C VAL A 311 -21.76 12.97 31.86
N GLU A 312 -21.57 11.69 31.66
CA GLU A 312 -20.66 10.83 32.42
C GLU A 312 -19.39 10.58 31.60
N GLN A 313 -18.22 10.79 32.21
CA GLN A 313 -16.96 10.41 31.59
C GLN A 313 -16.71 8.93 31.85
N VAL A 314 -16.72 8.13 30.80
CA VAL A 314 -16.51 6.69 30.85
C VAL A 314 -15.16 6.36 30.24
N PHE A 315 -14.29 5.70 31.00
CA PHE A 315 -13.03 5.19 30.48
C PHE A 315 -13.30 3.98 29.57
N VAL A 316 -12.64 3.98 28.41
CA VAL A 316 -12.85 2.97 27.39
C VAL A 316 -11.54 2.26 27.04
N LYS A 317 -11.65 1.00 26.66
CA LYS A 317 -10.56 0.27 26.06
C LYS A 317 -10.70 0.32 24.55
N VAL A 318 -9.80 1.06 23.93
CA VAL A 318 -9.74 1.23 22.50
C VAL A 318 -9.12 -0.01 21.85
N GLY A 319 -9.79 -0.56 20.85
CA GLY A 319 -9.31 -1.65 20.02
C GLY A 319 -8.61 -1.14 18.75
N ARG A 320 -8.97 -1.76 17.63
CA ARG A 320 -8.42 -1.43 16.31
C ARG A 320 -9.00 -0.12 15.78
N ARG A 321 -8.25 0.52 14.90
CA ARG A 321 -8.68 1.72 14.17
C ARG A 321 -8.72 1.41 12.68
N SER A 322 -9.72 1.90 11.99
CA SER A 322 -9.87 1.71 10.55
C SER A 322 -10.64 2.89 9.95
N LEU A 323 -10.03 3.59 9.00
CA LEU A 323 -10.54 4.84 8.45
C LEU A 323 -10.84 5.86 9.58
N ASP A 324 -12.06 6.41 9.60
CA ASP A 324 -12.50 7.38 10.61
C ASP A 324 -13.12 6.74 11.87
N LEU A 325 -13.15 5.40 11.93
CA LEU A 325 -13.75 4.64 13.01
C LEU A 325 -12.71 4.04 13.96
N VAL A 326 -13.13 3.84 15.21
CA VAL A 326 -12.36 3.18 16.25
C VAL A 326 -13.24 2.14 16.96
N GLU A 327 -12.72 0.95 17.13
CA GLU A 327 -13.34 -0.11 17.88
C GLU A 327 -13.27 0.22 19.38
N ILE A 328 -14.41 0.14 20.07
CA ILE A 328 -14.49 0.25 21.52
C ILE A 328 -14.71 -1.17 22.07
N ALA A 329 -13.62 -1.75 22.60
CA ALA A 329 -13.65 -3.11 23.11
C ALA A 329 -14.36 -3.22 24.45
N GLU A 330 -14.26 -2.21 25.32
CA GLU A 330 -14.88 -2.18 26.65
C GLU A 330 -15.23 -0.73 27.03
N GLY A 331 -16.30 -0.54 27.81
CA GLY A 331 -16.67 0.73 28.42
C GLY A 331 -17.94 1.39 27.85
N VAL A 332 -18.44 1.01 26.69
CA VAL A 332 -19.67 1.51 26.10
C VAL A 332 -20.64 0.36 25.86
N ALA A 333 -21.89 0.56 26.22
CA ALA A 333 -22.97 -0.43 25.99
C ALA A 333 -23.78 -0.07 24.73
N PRO A 334 -24.39 -1.07 24.07
CA PRO A 334 -25.34 -0.80 22.99
C PRO A 334 -26.47 0.10 23.46
N GLY A 335 -26.81 1.14 22.67
CA GLY A 335 -27.81 2.14 23.01
C GLY A 335 -27.31 3.32 23.84
N ASP A 336 -26.03 3.36 24.25
CA ASP A 336 -25.43 4.52 24.90
C ASP A 336 -25.37 5.71 23.94
N ARG A 337 -25.78 6.89 24.43
CA ARG A 337 -25.67 8.17 23.68
C ARG A 337 -24.30 8.77 23.94
N VAL A 338 -23.38 8.61 22.99
CA VAL A 338 -21.98 9.06 23.08
C VAL A 338 -21.82 10.43 22.41
N VAL A 339 -21.14 11.36 23.09
CA VAL A 339 -20.88 12.70 22.55
C VAL A 339 -19.89 12.61 21.40
N SER A 340 -20.29 13.09 20.22
CA SER A 340 -19.47 13.11 18.99
C SER A 340 -18.84 14.49 18.70
N ALA A 341 -19.43 15.56 19.24
CA ALA A 341 -18.89 16.93 19.13
C ALA A 341 -19.23 17.75 20.40
N GLY A 342 -18.34 18.69 20.75
CA GLY A 342 -18.48 19.57 21.93
C GLY A 342 -17.75 19.09 23.18
N GLN A 343 -17.07 17.94 23.15
CA GLN A 343 -16.39 17.29 24.28
C GLN A 343 -15.34 18.16 24.98
N ASN A 344 -14.69 19.11 24.27
CA ASN A 344 -13.64 19.97 24.82
C ASN A 344 -14.12 20.94 25.91
N ARG A 345 -15.45 21.10 26.08
CA ARG A 345 -16.08 21.96 27.07
C ARG A 345 -16.73 21.17 28.20
N LEU A 346 -16.60 19.87 28.19
CA LEU A 346 -17.25 18.97 29.12
C LEU A 346 -16.32 18.57 30.26
N SER A 347 -16.95 18.37 31.40
CA SER A 347 -16.39 17.67 32.56
C SER A 347 -17.44 16.67 33.04
N GLY A 348 -17.04 15.63 33.75
CA GLY A 348 -17.98 14.67 34.32
C GLY A 348 -19.05 15.40 35.16
N GLY A 349 -20.33 15.11 34.91
CA GLY A 349 -21.47 15.76 35.57
C GLY A 349 -21.95 17.06 34.94
N SER A 350 -21.32 17.56 33.87
CA SER A 350 -21.76 18.80 33.18
C SER A 350 -23.17 18.62 32.59
N PRO A 351 -24.09 19.63 32.81
CA PRO A 351 -25.39 19.62 32.14
C PRO A 351 -25.23 19.86 30.64
N VAL A 352 -25.99 19.13 29.83
CA VAL A 352 -25.92 19.22 28.37
C VAL A 352 -27.28 19.34 27.71
N VAL A 353 -27.27 19.93 26.51
CA VAL A 353 -28.41 19.93 25.58
C VAL A 353 -27.94 19.29 24.27
N ILE A 354 -28.71 18.30 23.81
CA ILE A 354 -28.43 17.59 22.56
C ILE A 354 -28.88 18.45 21.40
N ASP A 355 -27.97 18.71 20.48
CA ASP A 355 -28.24 19.35 19.19
C ASP A 355 -27.44 18.66 18.11
N ASN A 356 -28.09 17.83 17.33
CA ASN A 356 -27.48 17.05 16.23
C ASN A 356 -27.51 17.79 14.86
N THR A 357 -27.75 19.11 14.85
CA THR A 357 -27.69 19.90 13.60
C THR A 357 -26.26 20.01 13.05
N VAL A 358 -25.25 19.84 13.91
CA VAL A 358 -23.84 19.78 13.55
C VAL A 358 -23.32 18.36 13.79
N THR A 359 -23.49 17.49 12.81
CA THR A 359 -22.94 16.13 12.87
C THR A 359 -21.56 16.12 12.21
N PRO A 360 -20.54 15.49 12.80
CA PRO A 360 -19.27 15.24 12.11
C PRO A 360 -19.59 14.37 10.86
N THR A 361 -19.12 14.81 9.69
CA THR A 361 -19.33 14.07 8.44
C THR A 361 -18.55 12.76 8.53
N ILE A 362 -19.25 11.65 8.65
CA ILE A 362 -18.65 10.31 8.48
C ILE A 362 -18.60 10.06 6.99
N THR A 363 -17.43 10.08 6.40
CA THR A 363 -17.23 9.68 5.00
C THR A 363 -17.36 8.16 4.95
N GLN A 364 -18.57 7.66 4.68
CA GLN A 364 -18.77 6.27 4.27
C GLN A 364 -18.32 6.19 2.80
N GLN A 365 -17.19 5.59 2.53
CA GLN A 365 -16.77 5.12 1.21
C GLN A 365 -16.64 3.61 1.23
#